data_9b217f6f8b4f5f9048fe5eb7b69195bc
#
_entry.id   9b217f6f8b4f5f9048fe5eb7b69195bc
#
_cell.length_a   1.000
_cell.length_b   1.000
_cell.length_c   1.000
_cell.angle_alpha   90.00
_cell.angle_beta   90.00
_cell.angle_gamma   90.00
#
_symmetry.space_group_name_H-M   'P 1'
#
loop_
_entity.id
_entity.type
_entity.pdbx_description
1 polymer ?
#
loop_
_entity_poly.entity_id
_entity_poly.type
_entity_poly.pdbx_seq_one_letter_code
_entity_poly.pdbx_strand_id
1 'polypeptide(L)'
;AIEQILADNRAAIIEILKTQGKQPTWAGLVLAMDELNDRLGAAWSPVSHLNAVCNSAELREAYETCLPALSAYSTEMGQNRELFQAYEALANSPQAGGFDVAQKTILEHALRDFRLSGIDLPEAEQKRYADVQSKLSELGSRFSNQLLDATQAWTKHVTDEAALAGLTESAKAQMAAAAQAKDLDGWLITLEFPSYYAVMTYAHDRALREEV
;
A
#
# COMPACT_ATOMS: atom_id res chain seq x y z
N ALA A 1 -3.70 12.33 13.89
CA ALA A 1 -2.31 12.55 13.41
C ALA A 1 -2.27 12.68 11.88
N ILE A 2 -2.77 11.71 11.09
CA ILE A 2 -2.74 11.75 9.60
C ILE A 2 -3.45 12.99 9.06
N GLU A 3 -4.68 13.29 9.49
CA GLU A 3 -5.42 14.48 9.03
C GLU A 3 -4.64 15.78 9.21
N GLN A 4 -3.91 15.90 10.34
CA GLN A 4 -3.08 17.08 10.59
C GLN A 4 -1.91 17.16 9.61
N ILE A 5 -1.24 16.02 9.32
CA ILE A 5 -0.15 15.97 8.32
C ILE A 5 -0.68 16.37 6.94
N LEU A 6 -1.86 15.88 6.55
CA LEU A 6 -2.48 16.25 5.28
C LEU A 6 -2.82 17.75 5.21
N ALA A 7 -3.33 18.32 6.31
CA ALA A 7 -3.62 19.77 6.39
C ALA A 7 -2.32 20.60 6.31
N ASP A 8 -1.29 20.21 7.06
CA ASP A 8 0.01 20.89 7.04
C ASP A 8 0.66 20.81 5.65
N ASN A 9 0.58 19.64 5.01
CA ASN A 9 1.11 19.46 3.66
C ASN A 9 0.39 20.36 2.64
N ARG A 10 -0.95 20.47 2.70
CA ARG A 10 -1.70 21.41 1.85
C ARG A 10 -1.24 22.85 2.04
N ALA A 11 -1.07 23.29 3.28
CA ALA A 11 -0.59 24.62 3.59
C ALA A 11 0.84 24.85 3.05
N ALA A 12 1.73 23.88 3.23
CA ALA A 12 3.10 23.94 2.73
C ALA A 12 3.15 24.00 1.18
N ILE A 13 2.31 23.21 0.49
CA ILE A 13 2.23 23.21 -0.98
C ILE A 13 1.78 24.57 -1.50
N ILE A 14 0.82 25.22 -0.85
CA ILE A 14 0.41 26.58 -1.20
C ILE A 14 1.60 27.56 -1.10
N GLU A 15 2.40 27.47 -0.05
CA GLU A 15 3.59 28.32 0.11
C GLU A 15 4.71 27.99 -0.90
N ILE A 16 4.91 26.72 -1.22
CA ILE A 16 5.82 26.28 -2.27
C ILE A 16 5.37 26.90 -3.61
N LEU A 17 4.10 26.81 -3.97
CA LEU A 17 3.59 27.34 -5.23
C LEU A 17 3.67 28.86 -5.30
N LYS A 18 3.44 29.59 -4.21
CA LYS A 18 3.64 31.04 -4.15
C LYS A 18 5.08 31.47 -4.45
N THR A 19 6.04 30.72 -3.93
CA THR A 19 7.47 31.05 -4.01
C THR A 19 8.13 30.50 -5.27
N GLN A 20 7.71 29.32 -5.75
CA GLN A 20 8.35 28.57 -6.82
C GLN A 20 7.53 28.53 -8.12
N GLY A 21 6.24 28.86 -8.10
CA GLY A 21 5.33 28.63 -9.22
C GLY A 21 5.73 29.27 -10.54
N LYS A 22 6.42 30.44 -10.51
CA LYS A 22 6.87 31.15 -11.74
C LYS A 22 8.29 30.79 -12.18
N GLN A 23 9.17 30.51 -11.26
CA GLN A 23 10.57 30.14 -11.51
C GLN A 23 10.99 29.04 -10.55
N PRO A 24 10.43 27.85 -10.74
CA PRO A 24 10.72 26.74 -9.85
C PRO A 24 12.17 26.31 -9.94
N THR A 25 12.70 25.88 -8.80
CA THR A 25 14.03 25.29 -8.69
C THR A 25 13.90 23.84 -8.24
N TRP A 26 14.92 23.03 -8.52
CA TRP A 26 14.96 21.63 -8.05
C TRP A 26 14.77 21.56 -6.54
N ALA A 27 15.53 22.33 -5.78
CA ALA A 27 15.47 22.31 -4.32
C ALA A 27 14.15 22.88 -3.78
N GLY A 28 13.66 23.97 -4.36
CA GLY A 28 12.46 24.65 -3.85
C GLY A 28 11.14 23.95 -4.24
N LEU A 29 11.13 23.16 -5.30
CA LEU A 29 9.95 22.43 -5.73
C LEU A 29 10.09 20.94 -5.46
N VAL A 30 11.04 20.24 -6.11
CA VAL A 30 11.09 18.77 -6.09
C VAL A 30 11.47 18.24 -4.71
N LEU A 31 12.58 18.77 -4.13
CA LEU A 31 13.00 18.33 -2.79
C LEU A 31 12.01 18.74 -1.71
N ALA A 32 11.40 19.92 -1.82
CA ALA A 32 10.39 20.36 -0.87
C ALA A 32 9.13 19.48 -0.91
N MET A 33 8.69 19.06 -2.10
CA MET A 33 7.59 18.11 -2.24
C MET A 33 7.96 16.72 -1.72
N ASP A 34 9.20 16.29 -1.95
CA ASP A 34 9.71 15.01 -1.45
C ASP A 34 9.73 14.94 0.08
N GLU A 35 10.16 16.02 0.76
CA GLU A 35 10.09 16.13 2.23
C GLU A 35 8.66 15.99 2.78
N LEU A 36 7.67 16.56 2.10
CA LEU A 36 6.27 16.44 2.49
C LEU A 36 5.76 15.00 2.32
N ASN A 37 6.14 14.36 1.22
CA ASN A 37 5.79 12.96 0.94
C ASN A 37 6.49 12.01 1.91
N ASP A 38 7.77 12.24 2.22
CA ASP A 38 8.53 11.43 3.18
C ASP A 38 7.91 11.50 4.59
N ARG A 39 7.55 12.70 5.05
CA ARG A 39 6.87 12.90 6.33
C ARG A 39 5.54 12.14 6.41
N LEU A 40 4.74 12.17 5.34
CA LEU A 40 3.49 11.41 5.28
C LEU A 40 3.76 9.90 5.23
N GLY A 41 4.73 9.48 4.42
CA GLY A 41 5.17 8.10 4.28
C GLY A 41 5.68 7.53 5.60
N ALA A 42 6.51 8.26 6.32
CA ALA A 42 7.04 7.87 7.63
C ALA A 42 5.93 7.67 8.68
N ALA A 43 4.85 8.44 8.60
CA ALA A 43 3.71 8.28 9.50
C ALA A 43 2.75 7.15 9.07
N TRP A 44 2.52 6.96 7.77
CA TRP A 44 1.53 6.04 7.26
C TRP A 44 2.06 4.62 7.01
N SER A 45 3.30 4.49 6.52
CA SER A 45 3.88 3.18 6.18
C SER A 45 3.90 2.18 7.34
N PRO A 46 4.28 2.56 8.59
CA PRO A 46 4.18 1.64 9.72
C PRO A 46 2.75 1.17 10.00
N VAL A 47 1.76 2.07 9.91
CA VAL A 47 0.34 1.74 10.13
C VAL A 47 -0.14 0.76 9.06
N SER A 48 0.16 1.04 7.80
CA SER A 48 -0.20 0.18 6.68
C SER A 48 0.46 -1.20 6.79
N HIS A 49 1.75 -1.24 7.15
CA HIS A 49 2.46 -2.50 7.34
C HIS A 49 1.90 -3.32 8.50
N LEU A 50 1.69 -2.71 9.65
CA LEU A 50 1.12 -3.40 10.82
C LEU A 50 -0.29 -3.91 10.53
N ASN A 51 -1.12 -3.14 9.81
CA ASN A 51 -2.44 -3.60 9.39
C ASN A 51 -2.38 -4.86 8.51
N ALA A 52 -1.32 -5.01 7.71
CA ALA A 52 -1.14 -6.18 6.84
C ALA A 52 -0.59 -7.41 7.57
N VAL A 53 0.28 -7.24 8.59
CA VAL A 53 1.03 -8.37 9.21
C VAL A 53 0.68 -8.63 10.67
N CYS A 54 0.08 -7.67 11.37
CA CYS A 54 -0.27 -7.76 12.79
C CYS A 54 -1.64 -7.10 13.04
N ASN A 55 -2.63 -7.54 12.27
CA ASN A 55 -3.97 -6.95 12.26
C ASN A 55 -4.71 -7.15 13.59
N SER A 56 -5.37 -6.07 14.07
CA SER A 56 -6.36 -6.13 15.15
C SER A 56 -7.60 -5.33 14.74
N ALA A 57 -8.72 -5.52 15.43
CA ALA A 57 -9.95 -4.80 15.15
C ALA A 57 -9.76 -3.28 15.26
N GLU A 58 -9.06 -2.83 16.29
CA GLU A 58 -8.80 -1.41 16.56
C GLU A 58 -7.87 -0.80 15.49
N LEU A 59 -6.82 -1.55 15.08
CA LEU A 59 -5.91 -1.09 14.04
C LEU A 59 -6.61 -1.02 12.68
N ARG A 60 -7.45 -2.01 12.37
CA ARG A 60 -8.26 -2.04 11.14
C ARG A 60 -9.20 -0.85 11.07
N GLU A 61 -9.93 -0.56 12.15
CA GLU A 61 -10.83 0.60 12.24
C GLU A 61 -10.06 1.92 12.04
N ALA A 62 -8.93 2.08 12.71
CA ALA A 62 -8.08 3.27 12.56
C ALA A 62 -7.53 3.42 11.13
N TYR A 63 -7.11 2.32 10.52
CA TYR A 63 -6.63 2.28 9.14
C TYR A 63 -7.73 2.68 8.15
N GLU A 64 -8.91 2.05 8.23
CA GLU A 64 -10.04 2.32 7.35
C GLU A 64 -10.58 3.75 7.49
N THR A 65 -10.52 4.31 8.70
CA THR A 65 -10.90 5.71 8.95
C THR A 65 -9.98 6.71 8.22
N CYS A 66 -8.69 6.38 8.06
CA CYS A 66 -7.74 7.26 7.38
C CYS A 66 -7.76 7.15 5.84
N LEU A 67 -8.16 6.00 5.30
CA LEU A 67 -8.07 5.72 3.86
C LEU A 67 -8.79 6.73 2.97
N PRO A 68 -10.03 7.19 3.27
CA PRO A 68 -10.73 8.16 2.41
C PRO A 68 -9.97 9.49 2.32
N ALA A 69 -9.42 9.98 3.43
CA ALA A 69 -8.67 11.22 3.46
C ALA A 69 -7.35 11.14 2.66
N LEU A 70 -6.66 10.00 2.76
CA LEU A 70 -5.44 9.74 2.00
C LEU A 70 -5.72 9.61 0.50
N SER A 71 -6.77 8.88 0.12
CA SER A 71 -7.19 8.73 -1.29
C SER A 71 -7.60 10.07 -1.90
N ALA A 72 -8.38 10.87 -1.16
CA ALA A 72 -8.77 12.20 -1.58
C ALA A 72 -7.55 13.13 -1.74
N TYR A 73 -6.62 13.12 -0.79
CA TYR A 73 -5.38 13.90 -0.87
C TYR A 73 -4.52 13.50 -2.07
N SER A 74 -4.34 12.21 -2.31
CA SER A 74 -3.58 11.74 -3.47
C SER A 74 -4.19 12.20 -4.79
N THR A 75 -5.51 12.12 -4.93
CA THR A 75 -6.23 12.59 -6.12
C THR A 75 -6.13 14.11 -6.27
N GLU A 76 -6.30 14.87 -5.17
CA GLU A 76 -6.15 16.31 -5.14
C GLU A 76 -4.76 16.76 -5.62
N MET A 77 -3.71 16.10 -5.14
CA MET A 77 -2.32 16.40 -5.55
C MET A 77 -2.08 16.03 -7.02
N GLY A 78 -2.53 14.86 -7.46
CA GLY A 78 -2.40 14.42 -8.86
C GLY A 78 -3.19 15.27 -9.87
N GLN A 79 -4.22 15.98 -9.41
CA GLN A 79 -5.05 16.89 -10.23
C GLN A 79 -4.78 18.37 -9.94
N ASN A 80 -3.72 18.69 -9.18
CA ASN A 80 -3.35 20.07 -8.89
C ASN A 80 -2.67 20.72 -10.11
N ARG A 81 -3.41 21.57 -10.82
CA ARG A 81 -2.95 22.21 -12.05
C ARG A 81 -1.78 23.16 -11.83
N GLU A 82 -1.75 23.88 -10.72
CA GLU A 82 -0.65 24.82 -10.43
C GLU A 82 0.64 24.04 -10.15
N LEU A 83 0.53 22.92 -9.44
CA LEU A 83 1.66 22.04 -9.16
C LEU A 83 2.20 21.40 -10.47
N PHE A 84 1.31 20.87 -11.31
CA PHE A 84 1.68 20.35 -12.64
C PHE A 84 2.42 21.40 -13.47
N GLN A 85 1.90 22.64 -13.55
CA GLN A 85 2.53 23.74 -14.28
C GLN A 85 3.91 24.12 -13.71
N ALA A 86 4.08 24.07 -12.40
CA ALA A 86 5.39 24.29 -11.77
C ALA A 86 6.41 23.20 -12.17
N TYR A 87 6.00 21.93 -12.20
CA TYR A 87 6.86 20.85 -12.69
C TYR A 87 7.17 20.98 -14.18
N GLU A 88 6.21 21.36 -15.03
CA GLU A 88 6.45 21.64 -16.45
C GLU A 88 7.42 22.82 -16.63
N ALA A 89 7.24 23.90 -15.88
CA ALA A 89 8.13 25.06 -15.93
C ALA A 89 9.55 24.69 -15.53
N LEU A 90 9.74 23.86 -14.49
CA LEU A 90 11.06 23.39 -14.09
C LEU A 90 11.70 22.51 -15.17
N ALA A 91 10.95 21.57 -15.74
CA ALA A 91 11.44 20.66 -16.78
C ALA A 91 11.88 21.41 -18.06
N ASN A 92 11.24 22.54 -18.36
CA ASN A 92 11.55 23.40 -19.52
C ASN A 92 12.48 24.57 -19.17
N SER A 93 12.96 24.66 -17.94
CA SER A 93 13.83 25.75 -17.49
C SER A 93 15.28 25.59 -18.01
N PRO A 94 16.06 26.69 -18.09
CA PRO A 94 17.50 26.58 -18.37
C PRO A 94 18.26 25.71 -17.39
N GLN A 95 17.80 25.60 -16.14
CA GLN A 95 18.39 24.76 -15.10
C GLN A 95 18.31 23.27 -15.48
N ALA A 96 17.25 22.84 -16.16
CA ALA A 96 17.05 21.43 -16.56
C ALA A 96 18.16 20.92 -17.51
N GLY A 97 18.81 21.83 -18.25
CA GLY A 97 19.98 21.47 -19.07
C GLY A 97 21.14 20.87 -18.29
N GLY A 98 21.30 21.32 -17.03
CA GLY A 98 22.34 20.85 -16.11
C GLY A 98 21.94 19.65 -15.23
N PHE A 99 20.70 19.17 -15.31
CA PHE A 99 20.25 18.04 -14.51
C PHE A 99 20.89 16.72 -14.96
N ASP A 100 21.19 15.87 -14.00
CA ASP A 100 21.63 14.51 -14.26
C ASP A 100 20.50 13.61 -14.77
N VAL A 101 20.82 12.36 -15.08
CA VAL A 101 19.84 11.39 -15.60
C VAL A 101 18.72 11.12 -14.58
N ALA A 102 19.07 10.99 -13.30
CA ALA A 102 18.08 10.71 -12.25
C ALA A 102 17.08 11.87 -12.10
N GLN A 103 17.57 13.10 -12.05
CA GLN A 103 16.74 14.30 -11.95
C GLN A 103 15.79 14.45 -13.15
N LYS A 104 16.27 14.19 -14.36
CA LYS A 104 15.44 14.22 -15.57
C LYS A 104 14.37 13.15 -15.54
N THR A 105 14.73 11.92 -15.14
CA THR A 105 13.78 10.81 -15.01
C THR A 105 12.71 11.09 -13.95
N ILE A 106 13.07 11.69 -12.82
CA ILE A 106 12.11 12.08 -11.78
C ILE A 106 11.08 13.07 -12.32
N LEU A 107 11.52 14.12 -13.04
CA LEU A 107 10.61 15.09 -13.64
C LEU A 107 9.72 14.45 -14.71
N GLU A 108 10.28 13.60 -15.57
CA GLU A 108 9.52 12.87 -16.59
C GLU A 108 8.43 11.99 -15.96
N HIS A 109 8.78 11.24 -14.90
CA HIS A 109 7.83 10.43 -14.18
C HIS A 109 6.77 11.27 -13.47
N ALA A 110 7.14 12.36 -12.81
CA ALA A 110 6.19 13.25 -12.16
C ALA A 110 5.16 13.80 -13.16
N LEU A 111 5.60 14.30 -14.31
CA LEU A 111 4.71 14.81 -15.36
C LEU A 111 3.82 13.73 -15.97
N ARG A 112 4.35 12.52 -16.16
CA ARG A 112 3.56 11.35 -16.58
C ARG A 112 2.49 11.02 -15.53
N ASP A 113 2.85 11.02 -14.26
CA ASP A 113 1.95 10.61 -13.18
C ASP A 113 0.82 11.64 -12.96
N PHE A 114 1.06 12.94 -13.16
CA PHE A 114 -0.01 13.94 -13.24
C PHE A 114 -1.01 13.63 -14.37
N ARG A 115 -0.52 13.26 -15.56
CA ARG A 115 -1.39 12.89 -16.69
C ARG A 115 -2.19 11.63 -16.41
N LEU A 116 -1.56 10.62 -15.81
CA LEU A 116 -2.24 9.38 -15.39
C LEU A 116 -3.26 9.63 -14.27
N SER A 117 -3.08 10.68 -13.46
CA SER A 117 -4.03 11.13 -12.45
C SER A 117 -5.18 11.97 -13.03
N GLY A 118 -5.18 12.18 -14.36
CA GLY A 118 -6.28 12.83 -15.06
C GLY A 118 -6.19 14.35 -15.08
N ILE A 119 -5.01 14.96 -14.93
CA ILE A 119 -4.84 16.43 -14.95
C ILE A 119 -5.34 17.06 -16.25
N ASP A 120 -5.27 16.35 -17.36
CA ASP A 120 -5.69 16.80 -18.70
C ASP A 120 -7.16 16.49 -19.02
N LEU A 121 -7.87 15.80 -18.12
CA LEU A 121 -9.29 15.49 -18.31
C LEU A 121 -10.17 16.72 -18.07
N PRO A 122 -11.35 16.79 -18.72
CA PRO A 122 -12.40 17.74 -18.37
C PRO A 122 -12.83 17.59 -16.91
N GLU A 123 -13.29 18.67 -16.27
CA GLU A 123 -13.66 18.70 -14.85
C GLU A 123 -14.64 17.58 -14.44
N ALA A 124 -15.65 17.31 -15.28
CA ALA A 124 -16.60 16.22 -15.02
C ALA A 124 -15.94 14.84 -14.97
N GLU A 125 -14.92 14.61 -15.81
CA GLU A 125 -14.18 13.35 -15.84
C GLU A 125 -13.13 13.27 -14.73
N GLN A 126 -12.54 14.40 -14.32
CA GLN A 126 -11.68 14.47 -13.13
C GLN A 126 -12.47 14.07 -11.88
N LYS A 127 -13.70 14.57 -11.73
CA LYS A 127 -14.59 14.18 -10.64
C LYS A 127 -14.90 12.68 -10.67
N ARG A 128 -15.24 12.14 -11.86
CA ARG A 128 -15.47 10.70 -12.02
C ARG A 128 -14.21 9.88 -11.68
N TYR A 129 -13.03 10.36 -12.06
CA TYR A 129 -11.76 9.73 -11.68
C TYR A 129 -11.60 9.67 -10.16
N ALA A 130 -11.87 10.77 -9.45
CA ALA A 130 -11.83 10.82 -7.99
C ALA A 130 -12.79 9.82 -7.33
N ASP A 131 -14.04 9.74 -7.84
CA ASP A 131 -15.04 8.78 -7.36
C ASP A 131 -14.58 7.32 -7.58
N VAL A 132 -13.98 7.02 -8.73
CA VAL A 132 -13.42 5.70 -9.05
C VAL A 132 -12.25 5.36 -8.12
N GLN A 133 -11.33 6.28 -7.89
CA GLN A 133 -10.18 6.07 -6.99
C GLN A 133 -10.62 5.82 -5.54
N SER A 134 -11.59 6.60 -5.06
CA SER A 134 -12.19 6.38 -3.75
C SER A 134 -12.80 4.98 -3.63
N LYS A 135 -13.55 4.56 -4.67
CA LYS A 135 -14.18 3.24 -4.69
C LYS A 135 -13.16 2.10 -4.80
N LEU A 136 -12.11 2.27 -5.57
CA LEU A 136 -11.01 1.30 -5.66
C LEU A 136 -10.28 1.15 -4.32
N SER A 137 -10.04 2.24 -3.62
CA SER A 137 -9.41 2.21 -2.28
C SER A 137 -10.30 1.43 -1.28
N GLU A 138 -11.61 1.72 -1.24
CA GLU A 138 -12.57 0.99 -0.40
C GLU A 138 -12.60 -0.50 -0.73
N LEU A 139 -12.75 -0.84 -2.01
CA LEU A 139 -12.85 -2.23 -2.45
C LEU A 139 -11.54 -3.00 -2.23
N GLY A 140 -10.39 -2.35 -2.42
CA GLY A 140 -9.07 -2.94 -2.16
C GLY A 140 -8.89 -3.28 -0.68
N SER A 141 -9.23 -2.36 0.22
CA SER A 141 -9.18 -2.62 1.67
C SER A 141 -10.14 -3.75 2.06
N ARG A 142 -11.38 -3.70 1.58
CA ARG A 142 -12.37 -4.73 1.85
C ARG A 142 -11.93 -6.11 1.35
N PHE A 143 -11.37 -6.18 0.14
CA PHE A 143 -10.84 -7.44 -0.41
C PHE A 143 -9.71 -7.99 0.45
N SER A 144 -8.74 -7.16 0.83
CA SER A 144 -7.60 -7.58 1.65
C SER A 144 -8.05 -8.09 3.03
N ASN A 145 -9.00 -7.40 3.66
CA ASN A 145 -9.56 -7.82 4.95
C ASN A 145 -10.33 -9.14 4.84
N GLN A 146 -11.16 -9.29 3.80
CA GLN A 146 -11.90 -10.55 3.59
C GLN A 146 -10.98 -11.73 3.30
N LEU A 147 -9.91 -11.52 2.52
CA LEU A 147 -8.91 -12.54 2.26
C LEU A 147 -8.19 -12.95 3.55
N LEU A 148 -7.77 -11.97 4.36
CA LEU A 148 -7.12 -12.24 5.65
C LEU A 148 -8.05 -13.02 6.58
N ASP A 149 -9.29 -12.57 6.73
CA ASP A 149 -10.29 -13.20 7.60
C ASP A 149 -10.58 -14.64 7.15
N ALA A 150 -10.76 -14.87 5.84
CA ALA A 150 -10.99 -16.21 5.29
C ALA A 150 -9.79 -17.13 5.49
N THR A 151 -8.57 -16.62 5.29
CA THR A 151 -7.33 -17.37 5.50
C THR A 151 -7.15 -17.80 6.97
N GLN A 152 -7.51 -16.92 7.90
CA GLN A 152 -7.37 -17.17 9.33
C GLN A 152 -8.52 -18.01 9.91
N ALA A 153 -9.70 -17.99 9.28
CA ALA A 153 -10.88 -18.72 9.78
C ALA A 153 -10.77 -20.23 9.61
N TRP A 154 -10.02 -20.70 8.62
CA TRP A 154 -9.89 -22.12 8.36
C TRP A 154 -8.62 -22.69 8.97
N THR A 155 -8.78 -23.78 9.74
CA THR A 155 -7.67 -24.56 10.26
C THR A 155 -8.06 -26.03 10.35
N LYS A 156 -7.08 -26.92 10.17
CA LYS A 156 -7.27 -28.36 10.43
C LYS A 156 -6.30 -28.83 11.50
N HIS A 157 -6.86 -29.26 12.63
CA HIS A 157 -6.10 -29.87 13.70
C HIS A 157 -5.86 -31.35 13.40
N VAL A 158 -4.60 -31.79 13.47
CA VAL A 158 -4.16 -33.17 13.23
C VAL A 158 -3.44 -33.67 14.47
N THR A 159 -3.87 -34.85 14.99
CA THR A 159 -3.25 -35.49 16.16
C THR A 159 -2.53 -36.78 15.80
N ASP A 160 -2.77 -37.34 14.61
CA ASP A 160 -2.11 -38.54 14.11
C ASP A 160 -1.02 -38.14 13.10
N GLU A 161 0.24 -38.42 13.46
CA GLU A 161 1.38 -38.11 12.58
C GLU A 161 1.32 -38.87 11.24
N ALA A 162 0.67 -40.05 11.20
CA ALA A 162 0.55 -40.80 9.96
C ALA A 162 -0.21 -40.05 8.87
N ALA A 163 -1.14 -39.17 9.23
CA ALA A 163 -1.84 -38.30 8.29
C ALA A 163 -0.93 -37.26 7.61
N LEU A 164 0.24 -36.96 8.19
CA LEU A 164 1.24 -36.03 7.69
C LEU A 164 2.34 -36.73 6.88
N ALA A 165 2.13 -37.99 6.48
CA ALA A 165 3.11 -38.72 5.67
C ALA A 165 3.45 -37.95 4.38
N GLY A 166 4.75 -37.86 4.09
CA GLY A 166 5.30 -37.10 2.93
C GLY A 166 5.71 -35.68 3.24
N LEU A 167 5.17 -35.06 4.30
CA LEU A 167 5.60 -33.72 4.71
C LEU A 167 7.05 -33.72 5.22
N THR A 168 7.77 -32.65 4.95
CA THR A 168 9.12 -32.45 5.47
C THR A 168 9.10 -32.20 6.98
N GLU A 169 10.20 -32.54 7.68
CA GLU A 169 10.32 -32.28 9.11
C GLU A 169 10.18 -30.80 9.46
N SER A 170 10.67 -29.90 8.59
CA SER A 170 10.50 -28.45 8.79
C SER A 170 9.04 -28.01 8.69
N ALA A 171 8.26 -28.57 7.77
CA ALA A 171 6.83 -28.29 7.65
C ALA A 171 6.07 -28.79 8.88
N LYS A 172 6.35 -30.04 9.32
CA LYS A 172 5.75 -30.59 10.56
C LYS A 172 6.10 -29.74 11.78
N ALA A 173 7.35 -29.27 11.90
CA ALA A 173 7.76 -28.40 13.00
C ALA A 173 7.00 -27.06 13.01
N GLN A 174 6.78 -26.45 11.85
CA GLN A 174 5.97 -25.22 11.73
C GLN A 174 4.50 -25.47 12.13
N MET A 175 3.91 -26.56 11.66
CA MET A 175 2.54 -26.94 12.03
C MET A 175 2.40 -27.27 13.51
N ALA A 176 3.41 -27.89 14.13
CA ALA A 176 3.44 -28.13 15.57
C ALA A 176 3.53 -26.81 16.36
N ALA A 177 4.39 -25.86 15.91
CA ALA A 177 4.47 -24.54 16.52
C ALA A 177 3.14 -23.76 16.40
N ALA A 178 2.45 -23.89 15.25
CA ALA A 178 1.13 -23.28 15.07
C ALA A 178 0.05 -23.89 15.98
N ALA A 179 0.10 -25.19 16.23
CA ALA A 179 -0.76 -25.87 17.20
C ALA A 179 -0.48 -25.39 18.63
N GLN A 180 0.80 -25.37 19.02
CA GLN A 180 1.24 -24.91 20.34
C GLN A 180 0.83 -23.46 20.62
N ALA A 181 0.89 -22.57 19.63
CA ALA A 181 0.44 -21.18 19.76
C ALA A 181 -1.06 -21.04 20.06
N LYS A 182 -1.84 -22.10 19.86
CA LYS A 182 -3.27 -22.20 20.19
C LYS A 182 -3.57 -23.19 21.33
N ASP A 183 -2.57 -23.54 22.10
CA ASP A 183 -2.66 -24.51 23.20
C ASP A 183 -3.22 -25.88 22.77
N LEU A 184 -2.87 -26.33 21.54
CA LEU A 184 -3.25 -27.62 20.98
C LEU A 184 -2.05 -28.56 20.91
N ASP A 185 -2.28 -29.86 21.20
CA ASP A 185 -1.30 -30.90 20.94
C ASP A 185 -1.33 -31.32 19.46
N GLY A 186 -0.18 -31.82 18.95
CA GLY A 186 -0.09 -32.30 17.57
C GLY A 186 0.24 -31.17 16.58
N TRP A 187 -0.49 -31.09 15.49
CA TRP A 187 -0.18 -30.18 14.34
C TRP A 187 -1.42 -29.42 13.92
N LEU A 188 -1.21 -28.15 13.53
CA LEU A 188 -2.26 -27.30 12.97
C LEU A 188 -1.90 -26.90 11.54
N ILE A 189 -2.68 -27.39 10.58
CA ILE A 189 -2.60 -26.95 9.18
C ILE A 189 -3.43 -25.67 9.04
N THR A 190 -2.88 -24.67 8.35
CA THR A 190 -3.53 -23.39 8.07
C THR A 190 -3.53 -23.09 6.57
N LEU A 191 -4.32 -22.12 6.12
CA LEU A 191 -4.28 -21.63 4.74
C LEU A 191 -3.17 -20.59 4.51
N GLU A 192 -2.32 -20.32 5.49
CA GLU A 192 -1.11 -19.54 5.26
C GLU A 192 -0.20 -20.24 4.26
N PHE A 193 0.39 -19.48 3.35
CA PHE A 193 1.13 -20.01 2.20
C PHE A 193 2.14 -21.10 2.56
N PRO A 194 2.99 -20.99 3.61
CA PRO A 194 3.96 -22.06 3.93
C PRO A 194 3.29 -23.39 4.31
N SER A 195 2.18 -23.35 5.07
CA SER A 195 1.42 -24.52 5.48
C SER A 195 0.68 -25.15 4.29
N TYR A 196 -0.10 -24.34 3.56
CA TYR A 196 -0.82 -24.74 2.35
C TYR A 196 0.12 -25.37 1.31
N TYR A 197 1.21 -24.66 0.97
CA TYR A 197 2.16 -25.11 -0.05
C TYR A 197 2.82 -26.43 0.34
N ALA A 198 3.18 -26.61 1.61
CA ALA A 198 3.76 -27.86 2.10
C ALA A 198 2.81 -29.05 1.93
N VAL A 199 1.53 -28.89 2.31
CA VAL A 199 0.51 -29.96 2.15
C VAL A 199 0.29 -30.28 0.69
N MET A 200 0.06 -29.27 -0.15
CA MET A 200 -0.23 -29.46 -1.57
C MET A 200 0.94 -30.10 -2.34
N THR A 201 2.17 -29.82 -1.91
CA THR A 201 3.37 -30.29 -2.61
C THR A 201 3.83 -31.69 -2.13
N TYR A 202 3.75 -31.96 -0.83
CA TYR A 202 4.45 -33.11 -0.24
C TYR A 202 3.55 -34.12 0.42
N ALA A 203 2.32 -33.77 0.88
CA ALA A 203 1.47 -34.74 1.55
C ALA A 203 1.13 -35.91 0.63
N HIS A 204 1.32 -37.14 1.12
CA HIS A 204 0.94 -38.36 0.39
C HIS A 204 -0.58 -38.54 0.39
N ASP A 205 -1.27 -38.15 1.47
CA ASP A 205 -2.72 -38.28 1.59
C ASP A 205 -3.45 -37.34 0.63
N ARG A 206 -4.15 -37.92 -0.34
CA ARG A 206 -4.94 -37.18 -1.32
C ARG A 206 -6.16 -36.51 -0.69
N ALA A 207 -6.79 -37.16 0.29
CA ALA A 207 -7.96 -36.61 0.94
C ALA A 207 -7.59 -35.36 1.75
N LEU A 208 -6.42 -35.34 2.39
CA LEU A 208 -5.88 -34.14 3.04
C LEU A 208 -5.66 -33.01 2.06
N ARG A 209 -5.06 -33.28 0.89
CA ARG A 209 -4.86 -32.23 -0.15
C ARG A 209 -6.16 -31.72 -0.74
N GLU A 210 -7.22 -32.55 -0.78
CA GLU A 210 -8.54 -32.15 -1.27
C GLU A 210 -9.31 -31.28 -0.26
N GLU A 211 -9.04 -31.48 1.02
CA GLU A 211 -9.68 -30.74 2.12
C GLU A 211 -9.02 -29.35 2.30
N VAL A 212 -7.70 -29.24 2.06
CA VAL A 212 -6.91 -28.02 2.18
C VAL A 212 -6.99 -27.18 0.89
#